data_2c41957f1c62dd50b024dd641ed49c6d
#
_entry.id   2c41957f1c62dd50b024dd641ed49c6d
#
_cell.length_a   1.000
_cell.length_b   1.000
_cell.length_c   1.000
_cell.angle_alpha   90.00
_cell.angle_beta   90.00
_cell.angle_gamma   90.00
#
_symmetry.space_group_name_H-M   'P 1'
#
loop_
_entity.id
_entity.type
_entity.pdbx_description
1 polymer ?
#
loop_
_entity_poly.entity_id
_entity_poly.type
_entity_poly.pdbx_seq_one_letter_code
_entity_poly.pdbx_strand_id
1 'polypeptide(L)'
;MPIIIIHFDLLLGKIADSIGSTKEEIYRDYIKNKGIYRIITMNSEAVSTFVKVWSERGLGWICETSETKISGVTDVIAYYGTSTYNKKQMSYFVDYVVQECHNLGIETKSQEEIDSLLNNWN
;
A
#
# COMPACT_ATOMS: atom_id res chain seq x y z
N MET A 1 -6.81 -5.18 16.80
CA MET A 1 -6.05 -5.25 15.54
C MET A 1 -6.10 -6.68 15.02
N PRO A 2 -6.46 -6.90 13.75
CA PRO A 2 -6.43 -8.24 13.17
C PRO A 2 -5.04 -8.85 13.19
N ILE A 3 -4.95 -10.14 13.47
CA ILE A 3 -3.66 -10.87 13.55
C ILE A 3 -2.91 -10.81 12.22
N ILE A 4 -3.63 -10.79 11.09
CA ILE A 4 -3.00 -10.67 9.76
C ILE A 4 -2.11 -9.44 9.64
N ILE A 5 -2.47 -8.33 10.28
CA ILE A 5 -1.67 -7.10 10.25
C ILE A 5 -0.33 -7.33 10.95
N ILE A 6 -0.30 -8.07 12.05
CA ILE A 6 0.94 -8.38 12.77
C ILE A 6 1.84 -9.25 11.90
N HIS A 7 1.27 -10.26 11.25
CA HIS A 7 2.00 -11.13 10.33
C HIS A 7 2.53 -10.35 9.12
N PHE A 8 1.69 -9.51 8.55
CA PHE A 8 2.03 -8.65 7.41
C PHE A 8 3.20 -7.71 7.75
N ASP A 9 3.13 -7.04 8.91
CA ASP A 9 4.19 -6.15 9.37
C ASP A 9 5.52 -6.90 9.56
N LEU A 10 5.47 -8.11 10.10
CA LEU A 10 6.63 -8.97 10.26
C LEU A 10 7.26 -9.32 8.90
N LEU A 11 6.45 -9.65 7.90
CA LEU A 11 6.94 -9.95 6.55
C LEU A 11 7.61 -8.73 5.91
N LEU A 12 7.03 -7.56 6.06
CA LEU A 12 7.62 -6.32 5.55
C LEU A 12 8.99 -6.06 6.18
N GLY A 13 9.13 -6.31 7.48
CA GLY A 13 10.40 -6.18 8.18
C GLY A 13 11.45 -7.15 7.65
N LYS A 14 11.07 -8.40 7.40
CA LYS A 14 11.98 -9.40 6.82
C LYS A 14 12.42 -9.04 5.42
N ILE A 15 11.53 -8.53 4.59
CA ILE A 15 11.86 -8.05 3.24
C ILE A 15 12.85 -6.88 3.35
N ALA A 16 12.56 -5.91 4.20
CA ALA A 16 13.41 -4.74 4.39
C ALA A 16 14.84 -5.14 4.82
N ASP A 17 14.95 -6.05 5.78
CA ASP A 17 16.26 -6.56 6.23
C ASP A 17 17.01 -7.25 5.10
N SER A 18 16.30 -7.99 4.26
CA SER A 18 16.89 -8.74 3.14
C SER A 18 17.49 -7.83 2.07
N ILE A 19 16.92 -6.66 1.83
CA ILE A 19 17.35 -5.76 0.74
C ILE A 19 17.98 -4.47 1.24
N GLY A 20 18.18 -4.30 2.55
CA GLY A 20 18.82 -3.12 3.11
C GLY A 20 17.93 -1.87 3.10
N SER A 21 16.65 -2.03 3.34
CA SER A 21 15.67 -0.93 3.37
C SER A 21 14.96 -0.88 4.72
N THR A 22 13.91 -0.08 4.84
CA THR A 22 13.05 -0.05 6.01
C THR A 22 11.67 -0.59 5.66
N LYS A 23 10.95 -1.13 6.64
CA LYS A 23 9.60 -1.66 6.38
C LYS A 23 8.64 -0.55 5.94
N GLU A 24 8.85 0.69 6.39
CA GLU A 24 8.07 1.84 5.98
C GLU A 24 8.24 2.12 4.48
N GLU A 25 9.48 2.08 3.99
CA GLU A 25 9.76 2.26 2.55
C GLU A 25 9.16 1.12 1.72
N ILE A 26 9.31 -0.12 2.19
CA ILE A 26 8.73 -1.29 1.50
C ILE A 26 7.21 -1.17 1.42
N TYR A 27 6.56 -0.82 2.52
CA TYR A 27 5.11 -0.64 2.55
C TYR A 27 4.66 0.41 1.54
N ARG A 28 5.32 1.56 1.51
CA ARG A 28 4.99 2.64 0.58
C ARG A 28 5.20 2.21 -0.88
N ASP A 29 6.31 1.55 -1.17
CA ASP A 29 6.60 1.06 -2.53
C ASP A 29 5.56 0.05 -2.99
N TYR A 30 5.15 -0.86 -2.11
CA TYR A 30 4.16 -1.88 -2.45
C TYR A 30 2.76 -1.29 -2.63
N ILE A 31 2.40 -0.28 -1.86
CA ILE A 31 1.16 0.47 -2.08
C ILE A 31 1.15 1.09 -3.48
N LYS A 32 2.25 1.72 -3.89
CA LYS A 32 2.36 2.31 -5.23
C LYS A 32 2.28 1.26 -6.34
N ASN A 33 2.83 0.08 -6.10
CA ASN A 33 2.88 -0.98 -7.11
C ASN A 33 1.57 -1.76 -7.24
N LYS A 34 0.90 -2.04 -6.13
CA LYS A 34 -0.25 -2.95 -6.09
C LYS A 34 -1.41 -2.48 -5.23
N GLY A 35 -1.30 -1.32 -4.62
CA GLY A 35 -2.35 -0.79 -3.76
C GLY A 35 -3.53 -0.24 -4.52
N ILE A 36 -4.57 0.08 -3.77
CA ILE A 36 -5.79 0.68 -4.30
C ILE A 36 -5.57 2.18 -4.44
N TYR A 37 -5.96 2.74 -5.58
CA TYR A 37 -5.78 4.16 -5.85
C TYR A 37 -6.97 4.72 -6.62
N ARG A 38 -7.03 6.04 -6.67
CA ARG A 38 -7.97 6.78 -7.50
C ARG A 38 -7.24 7.94 -8.16
N ILE A 39 -7.59 8.24 -9.40
CA ILE A 39 -7.05 9.39 -10.11
C ILE A 39 -8.06 10.54 -9.98
N ILE A 40 -7.60 11.67 -9.48
CA ILE A 40 -8.42 12.85 -9.26
C ILE A 40 -7.82 14.00 -10.05
N THR A 41 -8.59 14.55 -10.98
CA THR A 41 -8.18 15.71 -11.77
C THR A 41 -8.61 16.97 -11.03
N MET A 42 -7.69 17.90 -10.83
CA MET A 42 -7.98 19.12 -10.08
C MET A 42 -7.17 20.32 -10.59
N ASN A 43 -7.56 21.51 -10.16
CA ASN A 43 -6.77 22.71 -10.43
C ASN A 43 -5.39 22.56 -9.77
N SER A 44 -4.33 22.90 -10.50
CA SER A 44 -2.95 22.73 -10.05
C SER A 44 -2.67 23.45 -8.73
N GLU A 45 -3.30 24.59 -8.50
CA GLU A 45 -3.12 25.35 -7.25
C GLU A 45 -3.76 24.68 -6.02
N ALA A 46 -4.66 23.71 -6.21
CA ALA A 46 -5.29 22.95 -5.13
C ALA A 46 -4.48 21.72 -4.72
N VAL A 47 -3.49 21.32 -5.52
CA VAL A 47 -2.76 20.03 -5.33
C VAL A 47 -2.02 19.98 -4.02
N SER A 48 -1.27 21.01 -3.65
CA SER A 48 -0.45 20.98 -2.43
C SER A 48 -1.29 20.80 -1.17
N THR A 49 -2.44 21.45 -1.09
CA THR A 49 -3.36 21.29 0.04
C THR A 49 -3.96 19.89 0.08
N PHE A 50 -4.40 19.39 -1.08
CA PHE A 50 -4.94 18.03 -1.16
C PHE A 50 -3.90 16.99 -0.72
N VAL A 51 -2.69 17.06 -1.24
CA VAL A 51 -1.61 16.13 -0.92
C VAL A 51 -1.29 16.15 0.58
N LYS A 52 -1.22 17.33 1.17
CA LYS A 52 -0.99 17.48 2.60
C LYS A 52 -2.06 16.79 3.43
N VAL A 53 -3.33 17.09 3.16
CA VAL A 53 -4.46 16.51 3.91
C VAL A 53 -4.52 15.00 3.70
N TRP A 54 -4.29 14.54 2.49
CA TRP A 54 -4.31 13.11 2.18
C TRP A 54 -3.22 12.36 2.96
N SER A 55 -1.99 12.87 2.92
CA SER A 55 -0.83 12.21 3.56
C SER A 55 -0.91 12.22 5.08
N GLU A 56 -1.64 13.15 5.68
CA GLU A 56 -1.84 13.20 7.13
C GLU A 56 -2.66 12.01 7.66
N ARG A 57 -3.34 11.28 6.80
CA ARG A 57 -4.13 10.11 7.20
C ARG A 57 -3.27 8.91 7.61
N GLY A 58 -2.03 8.86 7.17
CA GLY A 58 -1.11 7.80 7.55
C GLY A 58 -0.08 7.48 6.48
N LEU A 59 0.84 6.57 6.82
CA LEU A 59 2.01 6.24 6.01
C LEU A 59 1.66 5.75 4.60
N GLY A 60 0.60 4.96 4.46
CA GLY A 60 0.19 4.40 3.16
C GLY A 60 -0.70 5.32 2.33
N TRP A 61 -1.01 6.51 2.83
CA TRP A 61 -1.84 7.50 2.13
C TRP A 61 -0.93 8.41 1.31
N ILE A 62 -0.67 8.00 0.08
CA ILE A 62 0.37 8.57 -0.78
C ILE A 62 -0.28 9.23 -1.99
N CYS A 63 0.33 10.32 -2.46
CA CYS A 63 -0.06 10.95 -3.71
C CYS A 63 1.12 11.01 -4.65
N GLU A 64 0.83 10.82 -5.94
CA GLU A 64 1.73 11.14 -7.04
C GLU A 64 0.99 12.08 -7.98
N THR A 65 1.73 12.93 -8.67
CA THR A 65 1.12 13.90 -9.59
C THR A 65 1.59 13.66 -11.02
N SER A 66 0.72 13.98 -11.96
CA SER A 66 1.01 13.89 -13.38
C SER A 66 0.46 15.11 -14.08
N GLU A 67 1.25 15.69 -14.96
CA GLU A 67 0.82 16.83 -15.76
C GLU A 67 -0.23 16.38 -16.76
N THR A 68 -1.20 17.27 -17.01
CA THR A 68 -2.20 17.05 -18.05
C THR A 68 -1.90 17.95 -19.26
N LYS A 69 -2.59 17.71 -20.37
CA LYS A 69 -2.49 18.56 -21.56
C LYS A 69 -3.17 19.90 -21.38
N ILE A 70 -3.95 20.06 -20.30
CA ILE A 70 -4.69 21.29 -20.01
C ILE A 70 -3.88 22.10 -19.00
N SER A 71 -3.54 23.34 -19.38
CA SER A 71 -2.80 24.25 -18.52
C SER A 71 -3.60 24.54 -17.24
N GLY A 72 -2.91 24.54 -16.10
CA GLY A 72 -3.54 24.81 -14.80
C GLY A 72 -4.30 23.62 -14.19
N VAL A 73 -4.23 22.45 -14.80
CA VAL A 73 -4.90 21.24 -14.35
C VAL A 73 -3.88 20.12 -14.14
N THR A 74 -4.00 19.42 -13.02
CA THR A 74 -3.10 18.33 -12.64
C THR A 74 -3.91 17.09 -12.28
N ASP A 75 -3.43 15.92 -12.70
CA ASP A 75 -3.95 14.65 -12.22
C ASP A 75 -3.20 14.24 -10.96
N VAL A 76 -3.94 13.87 -9.94
CA VAL A 76 -3.38 13.34 -8.69
C VAL A 76 -3.76 11.87 -8.58
N ILE A 77 -2.76 11.01 -8.44
CA ILE A 77 -2.96 9.60 -8.16
C ILE A 77 -2.92 9.46 -6.64
N ALA A 78 -4.08 9.20 -6.05
CA ALA A 78 -4.24 9.14 -4.60
C ALA A 78 -4.35 7.67 -4.16
N TYR A 79 -3.32 7.16 -3.47
CA TYR A 79 -3.27 5.79 -2.96
C TYR A 79 -3.87 5.74 -1.56
N TYR A 80 -4.65 4.72 -1.30
CA TYR A 80 -5.29 4.49 -0.01
C TYR A 80 -4.40 3.62 0.88
N GLY A 81 -4.38 3.90 2.18
CA GLY A 81 -3.77 3.03 3.17
C GLY A 81 -4.57 1.72 3.30
N THR A 82 -3.90 0.65 3.68
CA THR A 82 -4.52 -0.69 3.74
C THR A 82 -5.65 -0.81 4.75
N SER A 83 -5.74 0.09 5.71
CA SER A 83 -6.83 0.09 6.71
C SER A 83 -8.21 0.24 6.09
N THR A 84 -8.30 0.79 4.87
CA THR A 84 -9.57 0.99 4.17
C THR A 84 -9.89 -0.14 3.19
N TYR A 85 -9.00 -1.10 3.01
CA TYR A 85 -9.21 -2.19 2.07
C TYR A 85 -10.29 -3.13 2.59
N ASN A 86 -11.16 -3.60 1.67
CA ASN A 86 -12.04 -4.71 2.00
C ASN A 86 -11.24 -6.01 2.00
N LYS A 87 -11.89 -7.11 2.40
CA LYS A 87 -11.24 -8.41 2.52
C LYS A 87 -10.59 -8.87 1.21
N LYS A 88 -11.29 -8.70 0.09
CA LYS A 88 -10.79 -9.09 -1.23
C LYS A 88 -9.56 -8.27 -1.63
N GLN A 89 -9.62 -6.96 -1.43
CA GLN A 89 -8.51 -6.05 -1.71
C GLN A 89 -7.31 -6.38 -0.84
N MET A 90 -7.52 -6.63 0.45
CA MET A 90 -6.44 -7.00 1.36
C MET A 90 -5.84 -8.36 1.00
N SER A 91 -6.65 -9.30 0.57
CA SER A 91 -6.19 -10.60 0.10
C SER A 91 -5.21 -10.47 -1.07
N TYR A 92 -5.54 -9.68 -2.07
CA TYR A 92 -4.65 -9.45 -3.20
C TYR A 92 -3.34 -8.77 -2.79
N PHE A 93 -3.42 -7.84 -1.86
CA PHE A 93 -2.23 -7.13 -1.39
C PHE A 93 -1.31 -8.06 -0.60
N VAL A 94 -1.87 -8.88 0.28
CA VAL A 94 -1.11 -9.88 1.05
C VAL A 94 -0.49 -10.91 0.11
N ASP A 95 -1.21 -11.38 -0.89
CA ASP A 95 -0.67 -12.32 -1.89
C ASP A 95 0.55 -11.75 -2.59
N TYR A 96 0.52 -10.47 -2.93
CA TYR A 96 1.67 -9.80 -3.54
C TYR A 96 2.87 -9.80 -2.60
N VAL A 97 2.68 -9.46 -1.33
CA VAL A 97 3.76 -9.44 -0.33
C VAL A 97 4.32 -10.84 -0.11
N VAL A 98 3.46 -11.85 -0.03
CA VAL A 98 3.89 -13.26 0.10
C VAL A 98 4.73 -13.68 -1.11
N GLN A 99 4.31 -13.31 -2.31
CA GLN A 99 5.07 -13.63 -3.53
C GLN A 99 6.45 -12.97 -3.52
N GLU A 100 6.53 -11.72 -3.07
CA GLU A 100 7.81 -11.03 -2.95
C GLU A 100 8.71 -11.70 -1.90
N CYS A 101 8.14 -12.17 -0.81
CA CYS A 101 8.88 -12.97 0.17
C CYS A 101 9.47 -14.22 -0.46
N HIS A 102 8.68 -14.97 -1.22
CA HIS A 102 9.15 -16.18 -1.90
C HIS A 102 10.26 -15.88 -2.90
N ASN A 103 10.16 -14.78 -3.63
CA ASN A 103 11.19 -14.35 -4.56
C ASN A 103 12.53 -14.05 -3.87
N LEU A 104 12.48 -13.65 -2.61
CA LEU A 104 13.66 -13.34 -1.80
C LEU A 104 14.10 -14.52 -0.91
N GLY A 105 13.47 -15.69 -1.04
CA GLY A 105 13.77 -16.85 -0.23
C GLY A 105 13.32 -16.76 1.22
N ILE A 106 12.35 -15.90 1.51
CA ILE A 106 11.78 -15.71 2.84
C ILE A 106 10.60 -16.66 3.02
N GLU A 107 10.62 -17.45 4.09
CA GLU A 107 9.50 -18.34 4.42
C GLU A 107 8.30 -17.55 4.93
N THR A 108 7.11 -17.99 4.54
CA THR A 108 5.84 -17.42 4.99
C THR A 108 4.97 -18.55 5.55
N LYS A 109 3.86 -18.17 6.20
CA LYS A 109 2.81 -19.12 6.56
C LYS A 109 2.24 -19.76 5.29
N SER A 110 1.63 -20.94 5.45
CA SER A 110 0.92 -21.60 4.35
C SER A 110 -0.24 -20.74 3.84
N GLN A 111 -0.68 -20.98 2.62
CA GLN A 111 -1.83 -20.28 2.06
C GLN A 111 -3.08 -20.49 2.92
N GLU A 112 -3.29 -21.69 3.44
CA GLU A 112 -4.42 -22.00 4.32
C GLU A 112 -4.38 -21.17 5.61
N GLU A 113 -3.21 -21.01 6.22
CA GLU A 113 -3.03 -20.19 7.41
C GLU A 113 -3.29 -18.71 7.11
N ILE A 114 -2.79 -18.21 5.99
CA ILE A 114 -3.00 -16.82 5.56
C ILE A 114 -4.48 -16.56 5.31
N ASP A 115 -5.16 -17.45 4.61
CA ASP A 115 -6.60 -17.34 4.33
C ASP A 115 -7.40 -17.33 5.62
N SER A 116 -7.02 -18.16 6.59
CA SER A 116 -7.65 -18.20 7.90
C SER A 116 -7.51 -16.86 8.64
N LEU A 117 -6.32 -16.24 8.58
CA LEU A 117 -6.10 -14.93 9.20
C LEU A 117 -6.89 -13.83 8.50
N LEU A 118 -7.02 -13.91 7.18
CA LEU A 118 -7.79 -12.94 6.40
C LEU A 118 -9.29 -13.01 6.69
N ASN A 119 -9.81 -14.12 7.18
CA ASN A 119 -11.22 -14.23 7.53
C ASN A 119 -11.63 -13.25 8.64
N ASN A 120 -10.69 -12.75 9.42
CA ASN A 120 -10.93 -11.75 10.46
C ASN A 120 -10.79 -10.30 9.95
N TRP A 121 -10.51 -10.13 8.68
CA TRP A 121 -10.43 -8.80 8.06
C TRP A 121 -11.83 -8.33 7.68
N ASN A 122 -12.10 -7.08 7.90
CA ASN A 122 -13.42 -6.46 7.61
C ASN A 122 -13.71 -6.35 6.12
#